data_c0fddc2833baec09eadb31034df0aeaf
#
_entry.id   c0fddc2833baec09eadb31034df0aeaf
#
_cell.length_a   1.000
_cell.length_b   1.000
_cell.length_c   1.000
_cell.angle_alpha   90.00
_cell.angle_beta   90.00
_cell.angle_gamma   90.00
#
_symmetry.space_group_name_H-M   'P 1'
#
loop_
_entity.id
_entity.type
_entity.pdbx_description
1 polymer ?
#
loop_
_entity_poly.entity_id
_entity_poly.type
_entity_poly.pdbx_seq_one_letter_code
_entity_poly.pdbx_strand_id
1 'polypeptide(L)'
;SFVQAGDLFPGGFTGLTRLLQRCAQEYWKIALPFAPLNLLFNAIPAAVSLKLIGKRFTMYSCLAIVFSSFFTDMIPAVPVTEDILLICVFGGLVNGFAISLCLQVRITSGGTDFIAIALAERKNINAWNYIFCGNVVMLMVAGALFGWDRALYSIIFQFTSTQVVRMMDPDGRRMTLFIVTGREKAGGVCAQIQDTRHTATLIEGVGLYNGEPCVMIYSVVGSNQLRRLTRKVKQADPQAFVNVI
;
A
#
# COMPACT_ATOMS: atom_id res chain seq x y z
N SER A 1 17.64 -8.47 -6.37
CA SER A 1 18.53 -9.60 -6.10
C SER A 1 17.80 -10.87 -5.66
N PHE A 2 16.95 -10.90 -4.61
CA PHE A 2 16.23 -12.12 -4.19
C PHE A 2 15.38 -12.72 -5.32
N VAL A 3 14.61 -11.89 -6.03
CA VAL A 3 13.79 -12.31 -7.18
C VAL A 3 14.62 -12.94 -8.29
N GLN A 4 15.78 -12.36 -8.58
CA GLN A 4 16.70 -12.90 -9.59
C GLN A 4 17.41 -14.16 -9.11
N ALA A 5 17.84 -14.19 -7.85
CA ALA A 5 18.52 -15.33 -7.26
C ALA A 5 17.62 -16.57 -7.18
N GLY A 6 16.34 -16.39 -6.85
CA GLY A 6 15.35 -17.48 -6.80
C GLY A 6 14.66 -17.79 -8.14
N ASP A 7 14.99 -17.05 -9.22
CA ASP A 7 14.29 -17.12 -10.50
C ASP A 7 12.76 -17.02 -10.35
N LEU A 8 12.33 -16.10 -9.45
CA LEU A 8 10.94 -15.90 -9.08
C LEU A 8 10.26 -14.89 -10.01
N PHE A 9 8.96 -15.01 -10.12
CA PHE A 9 8.10 -14.03 -10.77
C PHE A 9 7.50 -13.09 -9.72
N PRO A 10 7.95 -11.83 -9.63
CA PRO A 10 7.28 -10.85 -8.76
C PRO A 10 5.87 -10.57 -9.28
N GLY A 11 5.00 -10.04 -8.44
CA GLY A 11 3.66 -9.66 -8.88
C GLY A 11 3.63 -8.39 -9.74
N GLY A 12 2.46 -8.10 -10.28
CA GLY A 12 2.19 -6.88 -11.02
C GLY A 12 2.91 -6.79 -12.37
N PHE A 13 3.08 -5.55 -12.84
CA PHE A 13 3.73 -5.30 -14.15
C PHE A 13 5.21 -5.71 -14.17
N THR A 14 5.87 -5.68 -13.03
CA THR A 14 7.24 -6.22 -12.89
C THR A 14 7.29 -7.72 -13.18
N GLY A 15 6.28 -8.47 -12.68
CA GLY A 15 6.14 -9.89 -12.97
C GLY A 15 5.79 -10.16 -14.42
N LEU A 16 4.89 -9.35 -14.99
CA LEU A 16 4.55 -9.44 -16.41
C LEU A 16 5.78 -9.16 -17.30
N THR A 17 6.61 -8.19 -16.93
CA THR A 17 7.87 -7.87 -17.59
C THR A 17 8.80 -9.10 -17.58
N ARG A 18 8.97 -9.74 -16.42
CA ARG A 18 9.79 -10.94 -16.27
C ARG A 18 9.24 -12.13 -17.06
N LEU A 19 7.92 -12.31 -17.02
CA LEU A 19 7.25 -13.35 -17.81
C LEU A 19 7.52 -13.17 -19.30
N LEU A 20 7.35 -11.95 -19.82
CA LEU A 20 7.62 -11.63 -21.21
C LEU A 20 9.09 -11.79 -21.60
N GLN A 21 10.03 -11.36 -20.75
CA GLN A 21 11.46 -11.59 -20.98
C GLN A 21 11.75 -13.08 -21.13
N ARG A 22 11.17 -13.90 -20.25
CA ARG A 22 11.38 -15.34 -20.25
C ARG A 22 10.74 -16.00 -21.49
N CYS A 23 9.53 -15.60 -21.87
CA CYS A 23 8.90 -16.03 -23.10
C CYS A 23 9.76 -15.66 -24.33
N ALA A 24 10.26 -14.43 -24.38
CA ALA A 24 11.10 -13.98 -25.49
C ALA A 24 12.43 -14.76 -25.58
N GLN A 25 13.03 -15.07 -24.44
CA GLN A 25 14.25 -15.83 -24.37
C GLN A 25 14.04 -17.32 -24.77
N GLU A 26 12.93 -17.93 -24.28
CA GLU A 26 12.64 -19.35 -24.54
C GLU A 26 12.20 -19.58 -25.99
N TYR A 27 11.24 -18.79 -26.50
CA TYR A 27 10.63 -19.03 -27.83
C TYR A 27 11.37 -18.34 -28.97
N TRP A 28 11.91 -17.12 -28.72
CA TRP A 28 12.58 -16.34 -29.78
C TRP A 28 14.08 -16.18 -29.60
N LYS A 29 14.64 -16.66 -28.47
CA LYS A 29 16.06 -16.52 -28.10
C LYS A 29 16.56 -15.09 -28.10
N ILE A 30 15.66 -14.13 -27.84
CA ILE A 30 15.94 -12.68 -27.75
C ILE A 30 16.08 -12.29 -26.28
N ALA A 31 17.24 -11.73 -25.91
CA ALA A 31 17.44 -11.14 -24.60
C ALA A 31 16.87 -9.73 -24.58
N LEU A 32 15.69 -9.56 -23.98
CA LEU A 32 15.08 -8.23 -23.81
C LEU A 32 15.61 -7.59 -22.51
N PRO A 33 16.05 -6.32 -22.52
CA PRO A 33 16.45 -5.64 -21.30
C PRO A 33 15.23 -5.35 -20.41
N PHE A 34 15.41 -5.46 -19.08
CA PHE A 34 14.30 -5.31 -18.13
C PHE A 34 13.79 -3.86 -18.03
N ALA A 35 14.72 -2.89 -17.94
CA ALA A 35 14.35 -1.50 -17.66
C ALA A 35 13.41 -0.89 -18.71
N PRO A 36 13.68 -0.92 -20.04
CA PRO A 36 12.78 -0.32 -21.02
C PRO A 36 11.41 -1.01 -21.06
N LEU A 37 11.37 -2.33 -20.89
CA LEU A 37 10.12 -3.08 -20.92
C LEU A 37 9.27 -2.78 -19.68
N ASN A 38 9.89 -2.71 -18.51
CA ASN A 38 9.23 -2.35 -17.26
C ASN A 38 8.71 -0.90 -17.30
N LEU A 39 9.49 0.03 -17.85
CA LEU A 39 9.07 1.42 -18.05
C LEU A 39 7.87 1.53 -19.00
N LEU A 40 7.88 0.78 -20.09
CA LEU A 40 6.78 0.76 -21.06
C LEU A 40 5.46 0.30 -20.40
N PHE A 41 5.50 -0.79 -19.64
CA PHE A 41 4.31 -1.30 -18.93
C PHE A 41 3.82 -0.35 -17.84
N ASN A 42 4.73 0.33 -17.16
CA ASN A 42 4.36 1.30 -16.13
C ASN A 42 3.90 2.64 -16.70
N ALA A 43 4.11 2.94 -17.98
CA ALA A 43 3.67 4.18 -18.60
C ALA A 43 2.14 4.33 -18.61
N ILE A 44 1.40 3.25 -18.86
CA ILE A 44 -0.07 3.26 -18.86
C ILE A 44 -0.64 3.60 -17.48
N PRO A 45 -0.33 2.85 -16.39
CA PRO A 45 -0.83 3.20 -15.06
C PRO A 45 -0.32 4.55 -14.57
N ALA A 46 0.89 4.97 -14.94
CA ALA A 46 1.38 6.31 -14.62
C ALA A 46 0.55 7.40 -15.29
N ALA A 47 0.21 7.26 -16.58
CA ALA A 47 -0.65 8.21 -17.29
C ALA A 47 -2.06 8.29 -16.69
N VAL A 48 -2.62 7.15 -16.27
CA VAL A 48 -3.91 7.08 -15.57
C VAL A 48 -3.81 7.75 -14.19
N SER A 49 -2.73 7.50 -13.45
CA SER A 49 -2.47 8.08 -12.14
C SER A 49 -2.35 9.61 -12.18
N LEU A 50 -1.81 10.21 -13.26
CA LEU A 50 -1.77 11.66 -13.43
C LEU A 50 -3.16 12.30 -13.35
N LYS A 51 -4.18 11.63 -13.90
CA LYS A 51 -5.56 12.11 -13.87
C LYS A 51 -6.31 11.77 -12.59
N LEU A 52 -5.99 10.64 -11.97
CA LEU A 52 -6.74 10.10 -10.83
C LEU A 52 -6.22 10.58 -9.48
N ILE A 53 -4.91 10.64 -9.29
CA ILE A 53 -4.27 10.91 -8.00
C ILE A 53 -3.61 12.29 -8.00
N GLY A 54 -2.82 12.61 -9.02
CA GLY A 54 -2.22 13.92 -9.17
C GLY A 54 -0.76 13.93 -9.63
N LYS A 55 -0.31 15.12 -10.07
CA LYS A 55 1.01 15.28 -10.71
C LYS A 55 2.18 14.95 -9.78
N ARG A 56 2.14 15.39 -8.51
CA ARG A 56 3.24 15.19 -7.57
C ARG A 56 3.49 13.71 -7.28
N PHE A 57 2.42 12.99 -6.94
CA PHE A 57 2.47 11.55 -6.71
C PHE A 57 3.07 10.80 -7.91
N THR A 58 2.54 11.05 -9.11
CA THR A 58 2.96 10.35 -10.33
C THR A 58 4.40 10.66 -10.69
N MET A 59 4.84 11.93 -10.57
CA MET A 59 6.22 12.32 -10.89
C MET A 59 7.24 11.61 -9.99
N TYR A 60 7.03 11.61 -8.67
CA TYR A 60 7.94 10.93 -7.74
C TYR A 60 7.90 9.41 -7.91
N SER A 61 6.72 8.85 -8.21
CA SER A 61 6.60 7.41 -8.49
C SER A 61 7.32 7.03 -9.79
N CYS A 62 7.19 7.81 -10.85
CA CYS A 62 7.96 7.59 -12.09
C CYS A 62 9.47 7.65 -11.83
N LEU A 63 9.93 8.61 -11.02
CA LEU A 63 11.34 8.69 -10.62
C LEU A 63 11.78 7.42 -9.88
N ALA A 64 10.99 6.96 -8.92
CA ALA A 64 11.27 5.73 -8.17
C ALA A 64 11.33 4.49 -9.10
N ILE A 65 10.41 4.39 -10.08
CA ILE A 65 10.40 3.30 -11.06
C ILE A 65 11.66 3.33 -11.95
N VAL A 66 12.07 4.51 -12.42
CA VAL A 66 13.29 4.65 -13.22
C VAL A 66 14.51 4.20 -12.42
N PHE A 67 14.67 4.71 -11.20
CA PHE A 67 15.80 4.32 -10.34
C PHE A 67 15.78 2.82 -10.00
N SER A 68 14.63 2.28 -9.60
CA SER A 68 14.52 0.86 -9.25
C SER A 68 14.81 -0.04 -10.46
N SER A 69 14.33 0.32 -11.65
CA SER A 69 14.60 -0.43 -12.88
C SER A 69 16.09 -0.38 -13.25
N PHE A 70 16.70 0.79 -13.17
CA PHE A 70 18.13 0.98 -13.43
C PHE A 70 19.01 0.16 -12.47
N PHE A 71 18.73 0.25 -11.16
CA PHE A 71 19.47 -0.53 -10.18
C PHE A 71 19.24 -2.03 -10.29
N THR A 72 18.05 -2.46 -10.75
CA THR A 72 17.76 -3.87 -10.98
C THR A 72 18.61 -4.46 -12.11
N ASP A 73 18.89 -3.67 -13.14
CA ASP A 73 19.77 -4.11 -14.23
C ASP A 73 21.27 -4.01 -13.88
N MET A 74 21.63 -3.04 -13.03
CA MET A 74 23.04 -2.78 -12.69
C MET A 74 23.57 -3.72 -11.58
N ILE A 75 22.74 -4.05 -10.58
CA ILE A 75 23.18 -4.85 -9.44
C ILE A 75 23.08 -6.33 -9.75
N PRO A 76 24.21 -7.06 -9.73
CA PRO A 76 24.19 -8.51 -9.97
C PRO A 76 23.40 -9.24 -8.88
N ALA A 77 22.76 -10.34 -9.25
CA ALA A 77 22.08 -11.21 -8.32
C ALA A 77 23.11 -12.01 -7.49
N VAL A 78 23.33 -11.60 -6.26
CA VAL A 78 24.12 -12.37 -5.30
C VAL A 78 23.15 -13.14 -4.39
N PRO A 79 23.07 -14.46 -4.49
CA PRO A 79 22.23 -15.25 -3.60
C PRO A 79 22.78 -15.20 -2.18
N VAL A 80 21.92 -14.87 -1.22
CA VAL A 80 22.25 -14.91 0.21
C VAL A 80 22.15 -16.34 0.76
N THR A 81 21.31 -17.16 0.12
CA THR A 81 21.08 -18.56 0.43
C THR A 81 20.68 -19.31 -0.85
N GLU A 82 20.89 -20.61 -0.89
CA GLU A 82 20.45 -21.48 -1.99
C GLU A 82 19.05 -22.04 -1.75
N ASP A 83 18.51 -21.91 -0.52
CA ASP A 83 17.16 -22.38 -0.20
C ASP A 83 16.11 -21.43 -0.80
N ILE A 84 15.39 -21.92 -1.79
CA ILE A 84 14.37 -21.14 -2.50
C ILE A 84 13.23 -20.70 -1.57
N LEU A 85 12.85 -21.52 -0.59
CA LEU A 85 11.80 -21.17 0.36
C LEU A 85 12.21 -19.98 1.24
N LEU A 86 13.46 -19.98 1.72
CA LEU A 86 14.00 -18.84 2.48
C LEU A 86 14.09 -17.59 1.60
N ILE A 87 14.51 -17.75 0.34
CA ILE A 87 14.51 -16.64 -0.63
C ILE A 87 13.10 -16.06 -0.81
N CYS A 88 12.07 -16.90 -0.89
CA CYS A 88 10.68 -16.46 -1.08
C CYS A 88 10.16 -15.72 0.15
N VAL A 89 10.36 -16.27 1.34
CA VAL A 89 9.84 -15.67 2.58
C VAL A 89 10.58 -14.37 2.91
N PHE A 90 11.90 -14.41 3.02
CA PHE A 90 12.69 -13.23 3.38
C PHE A 90 12.74 -12.19 2.26
N GLY A 91 12.80 -12.62 1.02
CA GLY A 91 12.68 -11.73 -0.14
C GLY A 91 11.33 -11.04 -0.18
N GLY A 92 10.25 -11.77 0.12
CA GLY A 92 8.89 -11.22 0.25
C GLY A 92 8.77 -10.21 1.39
N LEU A 93 9.37 -10.50 2.56
CA LEU A 93 9.42 -9.56 3.70
C LEU A 93 10.12 -8.27 3.32
N VAL A 94 11.34 -8.34 2.77
CA VAL A 94 12.11 -7.16 2.36
C VAL A 94 11.40 -6.36 1.27
N ASN A 95 10.82 -7.04 0.28
CA ASN A 95 10.06 -6.40 -0.78
C ASN A 95 8.81 -5.69 -0.25
N GLY A 96 8.02 -6.36 0.60
CA GLY A 96 6.83 -5.78 1.21
C GLY A 96 7.16 -4.58 2.10
N PHE A 97 8.28 -4.65 2.85
CA PHE A 97 8.77 -3.54 3.65
C PHE A 97 9.17 -2.34 2.78
N ALA A 98 9.92 -2.57 1.70
CA ALA A 98 10.32 -1.52 0.75
C ALA A 98 9.10 -0.85 0.10
N ILE A 99 8.12 -1.62 -0.37
CA ILE A 99 6.86 -1.10 -0.91
C ILE A 99 6.14 -0.26 0.14
N SER A 100 6.05 -0.74 1.38
CA SER A 100 5.37 -0.04 2.47
C SER A 100 6.02 1.30 2.80
N LEU A 101 7.35 1.38 2.78
CA LEU A 101 8.08 2.65 2.95
C LEU A 101 7.76 3.64 1.83
N CYS A 102 7.70 3.17 0.59
CA CYS A 102 7.28 4.00 -0.55
C CYS A 102 5.86 4.55 -0.34
N LEU A 103 4.92 3.70 0.07
CA LEU A 103 3.53 4.10 0.32
C LEU A 103 3.39 5.12 1.45
N GLN A 104 4.18 5.00 2.52
CA GLN A 104 4.18 5.97 3.63
C GLN A 104 4.57 7.38 3.19
N VAL A 105 5.45 7.53 2.21
CA VAL A 105 5.82 8.82 1.64
C VAL A 105 4.98 9.20 0.42
N ARG A 106 3.88 8.47 0.18
CA ARG A 106 2.97 8.65 -0.95
C ARG A 106 3.67 8.56 -2.30
N ILE A 107 4.44 7.50 -2.48
CA ILE A 107 5.12 7.11 -3.72
C ILE A 107 4.83 5.63 -3.95
N THR A 108 4.80 5.17 -5.18
CA THR A 108 4.75 3.75 -5.49
C THR A 108 5.99 3.28 -6.23
N SER A 109 6.35 2.01 -6.04
CA SER A 109 7.37 1.32 -6.81
C SER A 109 6.92 0.94 -8.23
N GLY A 110 5.67 1.26 -8.58
CA GLY A 110 5.08 1.02 -9.90
C GLY A 110 4.12 -0.17 -9.94
N GLY A 111 3.75 -0.53 -11.17
CA GLY A 111 2.93 -1.70 -11.41
C GLY A 111 1.49 -1.56 -10.96
N THR A 112 0.94 -2.64 -10.45
CA THR A 112 -0.43 -2.73 -9.93
C THR A 112 -0.67 -1.87 -8.70
N ASP A 113 0.38 -1.39 -8.03
CA ASP A 113 0.28 -0.52 -6.86
C ASP A 113 -0.39 0.83 -7.21
N PHE A 114 -0.16 1.36 -8.43
CA PHE A 114 -0.89 2.52 -8.91
C PHE A 114 -2.40 2.30 -8.90
N ILE A 115 -2.84 1.09 -9.26
CA ILE A 115 -4.26 0.70 -9.28
C ILE A 115 -4.77 0.59 -7.84
N ALA A 116 -3.97 -0.02 -6.94
CA ALA A 116 -4.31 -0.13 -5.53
C ALA A 116 -4.61 1.23 -4.90
N ILE A 117 -3.69 2.18 -5.08
CA ILE A 117 -3.78 3.52 -4.51
C ILE A 117 -4.95 4.28 -5.13
N ALA A 118 -5.12 4.22 -6.47
CA ALA A 118 -6.23 4.89 -7.15
C ALA A 118 -7.60 4.37 -6.68
N LEU A 119 -7.74 3.07 -6.43
CA LEU A 119 -8.97 2.46 -5.90
C LEU A 119 -9.18 2.83 -4.43
N ALA A 120 -8.12 2.84 -3.62
CA ALA A 120 -8.18 3.25 -2.22
C ALA A 120 -8.63 4.72 -2.10
N GLU A 121 -8.05 5.63 -2.87
CA GLU A 121 -8.39 7.06 -2.80
C GLU A 121 -9.78 7.38 -3.35
N ARG A 122 -10.23 6.74 -4.43
CA ARG A 122 -11.52 7.06 -5.05
C ARG A 122 -12.71 6.30 -4.50
N LYS A 123 -12.53 5.01 -4.24
CA LYS A 123 -13.63 4.12 -3.84
C LYS A 123 -13.53 3.67 -2.38
N ASN A 124 -12.47 4.06 -1.68
CA ASN A 124 -12.22 3.64 -0.30
C ASN A 124 -12.22 2.11 -0.13
N ILE A 125 -11.73 1.42 -1.15
CA ILE A 125 -11.64 -0.04 -1.21
C ILE A 125 -10.19 -0.44 -1.00
N ASN A 126 -9.96 -1.38 -0.07
CA ASN A 126 -8.65 -2.01 0.08
C ASN A 126 -8.43 -2.98 -1.09
N ALA A 127 -7.71 -2.52 -2.11
CA ALA A 127 -7.52 -3.25 -3.36
C ALA A 127 -6.43 -4.32 -3.31
N TRP A 128 -5.65 -4.41 -2.23
CA TRP A 128 -4.53 -5.34 -2.12
C TRP A 128 -4.90 -6.81 -2.33
N ASN A 129 -6.09 -7.21 -1.85
CA ASN A 129 -6.59 -8.57 -2.07
C ASN A 129 -6.89 -8.86 -3.54
N TYR A 130 -7.51 -7.91 -4.24
CA TYR A 130 -7.84 -8.06 -5.66
C TYR A 130 -6.58 -8.12 -6.51
N ILE A 131 -5.57 -7.30 -6.18
CA ILE A 131 -4.26 -7.32 -6.83
C ILE A 131 -3.55 -8.64 -6.58
N PHE A 132 -3.57 -9.13 -5.35
CA PHE A 132 -3.02 -10.45 -5.03
C PHE A 132 -3.69 -11.54 -5.85
N CYS A 133 -5.02 -11.58 -5.91
CA CYS A 133 -5.74 -12.56 -6.75
C CYS A 133 -5.37 -12.46 -8.23
N GLY A 134 -5.29 -11.24 -8.77
CA GLY A 134 -4.86 -11.02 -10.15
C GLY A 134 -3.42 -11.50 -10.42
N ASN A 135 -2.51 -11.26 -9.47
CA ASN A 135 -1.14 -11.74 -9.54
C ASN A 135 -1.06 -13.28 -9.47
N VAL A 136 -1.89 -13.92 -8.63
CA VAL A 136 -1.97 -15.39 -8.56
C VAL A 136 -2.41 -15.96 -9.90
N VAL A 137 -3.41 -15.40 -10.57
CA VAL A 137 -3.83 -15.83 -11.92
C VAL A 137 -2.67 -15.72 -12.91
N MET A 138 -1.94 -14.61 -12.92
CA MET A 138 -0.74 -14.44 -13.78
C MET A 138 0.32 -15.49 -13.46
N LEU A 139 0.56 -15.77 -12.17
CA LEU A 139 1.54 -16.79 -11.74
C LEU A 139 1.09 -18.21 -12.09
N MET A 140 -0.20 -18.50 -12.11
CA MET A 140 -0.70 -19.79 -12.60
C MET A 140 -0.42 -19.98 -14.09
N VAL A 141 -0.58 -18.92 -14.91
CA VAL A 141 -0.20 -18.95 -16.33
C VAL A 141 1.32 -19.17 -16.47
N ALA A 142 2.12 -18.47 -15.67
CA ALA A 142 3.57 -18.67 -15.64
C ALA A 142 3.94 -20.12 -15.26
N GLY A 143 3.22 -20.71 -14.30
CA GLY A 143 3.39 -22.09 -13.87
C GLY A 143 3.12 -23.12 -14.98
N ALA A 144 2.05 -22.89 -15.75
CA ALA A 144 1.69 -23.73 -16.88
C ALA A 144 2.74 -23.66 -18.02
N LEU A 145 3.41 -22.51 -18.20
CA LEU A 145 4.40 -22.30 -19.24
C LEU A 145 5.83 -22.73 -18.85
N PHE A 146 6.21 -22.47 -17.58
CA PHE A 146 7.61 -22.58 -17.14
C PHE A 146 7.84 -23.53 -15.94
N GLY A 147 6.80 -24.22 -15.50
CA GLY A 147 6.85 -25.17 -14.40
C GLY A 147 6.21 -24.66 -13.11
N TRP A 148 5.53 -25.57 -12.43
CA TRP A 148 4.71 -25.26 -11.26
C TRP A 148 5.52 -24.88 -10.02
N ASP A 149 6.70 -25.47 -9.83
CA ASP A 149 7.51 -25.23 -8.62
C ASP A 149 7.83 -23.75 -8.46
N ARG A 150 8.31 -23.11 -9.54
CA ARG A 150 8.65 -21.67 -9.53
C ARG A 150 7.44 -20.76 -9.35
N ALA A 151 6.31 -21.14 -9.92
CA ALA A 151 5.07 -20.40 -9.77
C ALA A 151 4.59 -20.46 -8.31
N LEU A 152 4.60 -21.64 -7.69
CA LEU A 152 4.21 -21.82 -6.28
C LEU A 152 5.13 -21.06 -5.33
N TYR A 153 6.43 -21.09 -5.51
CA TYR A 153 7.37 -20.28 -4.76
C TYR A 153 7.13 -18.77 -4.97
N SER A 154 6.80 -18.36 -6.18
CA SER A 154 6.46 -16.96 -6.48
C SER A 154 5.16 -16.53 -5.79
N ILE A 155 4.18 -17.43 -5.65
CA ILE A 155 2.95 -17.16 -4.88
C ILE A 155 3.27 -16.95 -3.38
N ILE A 156 4.16 -17.77 -2.81
CA ILE A 156 4.61 -17.60 -1.41
C ILE A 156 5.30 -16.23 -1.24
N PHE A 157 6.22 -15.88 -2.14
CA PHE A 157 6.88 -14.57 -2.13
C PHE A 157 5.85 -13.42 -2.19
N GLN A 158 4.90 -13.50 -3.13
CA GLN A 158 3.89 -12.48 -3.32
C GLN A 158 2.92 -12.39 -2.14
N PHE A 159 2.52 -13.51 -1.56
CA PHE A 159 1.69 -13.57 -0.37
C PHE A 159 2.37 -12.89 0.81
N THR A 160 3.64 -13.26 1.08
CA THR A 160 4.43 -12.67 2.17
C THR A 160 4.59 -11.17 2.00
N SER A 161 4.95 -10.71 0.79
CA SER A 161 5.08 -9.30 0.48
C SER A 161 3.76 -8.54 0.68
N THR A 162 2.64 -9.09 0.19
CA THR A 162 1.31 -8.49 0.32
C THR A 162 0.87 -8.39 1.79
N GLN A 163 1.17 -9.39 2.61
CA GLN A 163 0.85 -9.35 4.04
C GLN A 163 1.62 -8.25 4.77
N VAL A 164 2.91 -8.08 4.46
CA VAL A 164 3.70 -6.99 5.04
C VAL A 164 3.14 -5.63 4.63
N VAL A 165 2.82 -5.44 3.35
CA VAL A 165 2.20 -4.20 2.86
C VAL A 165 0.90 -3.91 3.61
N ARG A 166 0.01 -4.89 3.75
CA ARG A 166 -1.26 -4.74 4.48
C ARG A 166 -1.07 -4.41 5.96
N MET A 167 -0.07 -5.01 6.60
CA MET A 167 0.24 -4.72 8.01
C MET A 167 0.78 -3.32 8.22
N MET A 168 1.51 -2.79 7.25
CA MET A 168 2.17 -1.50 7.33
C MET A 168 1.41 -0.38 6.62
N ASP A 169 0.34 -0.70 5.86
CA ASP A 169 -0.46 0.28 5.11
C ASP A 169 -1.14 1.26 6.08
N PRO A 170 -0.74 2.54 6.07
CA PRO A 170 -1.29 3.53 6.99
C PRO A 170 -2.72 3.96 6.63
N ASP A 171 -3.11 3.82 5.36
CA ASP A 171 -4.43 4.25 4.87
C ASP A 171 -5.49 3.13 4.99
N GLY A 172 -5.06 1.87 5.11
CA GLY A 172 -5.94 0.72 5.28
C GLY A 172 -6.55 0.56 6.67
N ARG A 173 -6.01 1.25 7.67
CA ARG A 173 -6.50 1.17 9.05
C ARG A 173 -7.42 2.33 9.37
N ARG A 174 -8.71 2.04 9.46
CA ARG A 174 -9.69 2.97 10.01
C ARG A 174 -9.71 2.83 11.51
N MET A 175 -9.64 3.96 12.19
CA MET A 175 -9.70 4.05 13.65
C MET A 175 -10.98 4.76 14.03
N THR A 176 -11.65 4.23 15.02
CA THR A 176 -12.83 4.83 15.60
C THR A 176 -12.42 5.73 16.77
N LEU A 177 -12.80 6.99 16.71
CA LEU A 177 -12.63 7.93 17.82
C LEU A 177 -13.92 8.10 18.58
N PHE A 178 -13.83 7.92 19.89
CA PHE A 178 -14.82 8.37 20.85
C PHE A 178 -14.23 9.55 21.61
N ILE A 179 -14.83 10.72 21.43
CA ILE A 179 -14.40 11.95 22.08
C ILE A 179 -15.50 12.37 23.04
N VAL A 180 -15.21 12.45 24.34
CA VAL A 180 -16.15 12.95 25.35
C VAL A 180 -15.67 14.31 25.78
N THR A 181 -16.55 15.31 25.68
CA THR A 181 -16.30 16.73 26.03
C THR A 181 -17.50 17.33 26.69
N GLY A 182 -17.30 18.39 27.46
CA GLY A 182 -18.40 19.16 28.05
C GLY A 182 -19.28 19.81 26.97
N ARG A 183 -20.59 19.94 27.26
CA ARG A 183 -21.56 20.47 26.30
C ARG A 183 -21.17 21.84 25.74
N GLU A 184 -20.58 22.70 26.58
CA GLU A 184 -20.19 24.07 26.20
C GLU A 184 -19.06 24.09 25.18
N LYS A 185 -18.13 23.11 25.22
CA LYS A 185 -16.97 23.03 24.35
C LYS A 185 -17.20 22.15 23.13
N ALA A 186 -18.28 21.38 23.06
CA ALA A 186 -18.60 20.46 22.00
C ALA A 186 -18.63 21.15 20.63
N GLY A 187 -19.16 22.37 20.53
CA GLY A 187 -19.18 23.14 19.29
C GLY A 187 -17.79 23.43 18.72
N GLY A 188 -16.85 23.81 19.60
CA GLY A 188 -15.43 24.02 19.18
C GLY A 188 -14.73 22.74 18.69
N VAL A 189 -14.98 21.63 19.38
CA VAL A 189 -14.43 20.33 18.96
C VAL A 189 -15.02 19.88 17.64
N CYS A 190 -16.34 20.05 17.45
CA CYS A 190 -17.00 19.71 16.17
C CYS A 190 -16.47 20.53 15.00
N ALA A 191 -16.23 21.83 15.19
CA ALA A 191 -15.65 22.70 14.17
C ALA A 191 -14.25 22.19 13.71
N GLN A 192 -13.42 21.69 14.63
CA GLN A 192 -12.12 21.12 14.30
C GLN A 192 -12.24 19.81 13.51
N ILE A 193 -13.26 18.99 13.77
CA ILE A 193 -13.51 17.75 13.03
C ILE A 193 -13.99 18.08 11.62
N GLN A 194 -14.92 19.05 11.46
CA GLN A 194 -15.43 19.50 10.17
C GLN A 194 -14.33 20.13 9.30
N ASP A 195 -13.42 20.92 9.88
CA ASP A 195 -12.27 21.50 9.17
C ASP A 195 -11.37 20.42 8.56
N THR A 196 -11.34 19.22 9.13
CA THR A 196 -10.62 18.07 8.57
C THR A 196 -11.43 17.26 7.56
N ARG A 197 -12.64 17.71 7.19
CA ARG A 197 -13.58 17.03 6.28
C ARG A 197 -14.02 15.64 6.74
N HIS A 198 -14.05 15.42 8.04
CA HIS A 198 -14.63 14.21 8.63
C HIS A 198 -16.05 14.47 9.10
N THR A 199 -16.88 13.43 8.98
CA THR A 199 -18.20 13.39 9.61
C THR A 199 -18.10 12.85 11.02
N ALA A 200 -18.99 13.30 11.90
CA ALA A 200 -19.10 12.79 13.25
C ALA A 200 -20.56 12.72 13.68
N THR A 201 -20.86 11.78 14.55
CA THR A 201 -22.17 11.66 15.20
C THR A 201 -22.06 12.14 16.63
N LEU A 202 -22.98 13.03 17.04
CA LEU A 202 -23.03 13.54 18.40
C LEU A 202 -24.09 12.77 19.19
N ILE A 203 -23.73 12.40 20.41
CA ILE A 203 -24.62 11.73 21.37
C ILE A 203 -24.56 12.55 22.67
N GLU A 204 -25.68 13.12 23.05
CA GLU A 204 -25.79 13.83 24.32
C GLU A 204 -25.90 12.83 25.47
N GLY A 205 -25.24 13.16 26.58
CA GLY A 205 -25.23 12.33 27.77
C GLY A 205 -24.97 13.15 29.04
N VAL A 206 -24.92 12.44 30.15
CA VAL A 206 -24.62 13.03 31.48
C VAL A 206 -23.50 12.19 32.10
N GLY A 207 -22.49 12.88 32.62
CA GLY A 207 -21.40 12.24 33.34
C GLY A 207 -21.88 11.54 34.61
N LEU A 208 -21.67 10.25 34.73
CA LEU A 208 -22.17 9.48 35.87
C LEU A 208 -21.57 9.93 37.20
N TYR A 209 -20.31 10.39 37.20
CA TYR A 209 -19.62 10.77 38.43
C TYR A 209 -19.98 12.17 38.95
N ASN A 210 -20.04 13.14 38.03
CA ASN A 210 -20.23 14.55 38.39
C ASN A 210 -21.63 15.10 38.08
N GLY A 211 -22.46 14.31 37.37
CA GLY A 211 -23.82 14.77 36.96
C GLY A 211 -23.81 15.84 35.88
N GLU A 212 -22.65 16.20 35.30
CA GLU A 212 -22.56 17.29 34.34
C GLU A 212 -22.96 16.84 32.93
N PRO A 213 -23.61 17.72 32.14
CA PRO A 213 -23.96 17.44 30.77
C PRO A 213 -22.70 17.32 29.89
N CYS A 214 -22.57 16.23 29.17
CA CYS A 214 -21.46 15.96 28.25
C CYS A 214 -21.98 15.55 26.89
N VAL A 215 -21.10 15.62 25.88
CA VAL A 215 -21.36 15.17 24.51
C VAL A 215 -20.31 14.16 24.13
N MET A 216 -20.74 12.98 23.71
CA MET A 216 -19.89 11.99 23.09
C MET A 216 -19.94 12.17 21.57
N ILE A 217 -18.77 12.35 20.97
CA ILE A 217 -18.61 12.54 19.54
C ILE A 217 -17.97 11.27 18.99
N TYR A 218 -18.69 10.60 18.11
CA TYR A 218 -18.23 9.41 17.41
C TYR A 218 -17.76 9.79 15.99
N SER A 219 -16.52 9.46 15.65
CA SER A 219 -15.97 9.70 14.31
C SER A 219 -15.05 8.57 13.87
N VAL A 220 -15.04 8.26 12.59
CA VAL A 220 -14.14 7.25 11.99
C VAL A 220 -13.15 7.98 11.10
N VAL A 221 -11.84 7.78 11.37
CA VAL A 221 -10.76 8.46 10.66
C VAL A 221 -9.67 7.47 10.24
N GLY A 222 -8.90 7.83 9.22
CA GLY A 222 -7.71 7.06 8.85
C GLY A 222 -6.61 7.19 9.91
N SER A 223 -5.84 6.13 10.12
CA SER A 223 -4.74 6.09 11.11
C SER A 223 -3.72 7.22 10.92
N ASN A 224 -3.45 7.63 9.67
CA ASN A 224 -2.55 8.72 9.32
C ASN A 224 -3.04 10.11 9.78
N GLN A 225 -4.36 10.28 9.93
CA GLN A 225 -4.98 11.54 10.31
C GLN A 225 -5.27 11.64 11.82
N LEU A 226 -5.25 10.48 12.51
CA LEU A 226 -5.57 10.35 13.92
C LEU A 226 -4.78 11.34 14.81
N ARG A 227 -3.44 11.34 14.68
CA ARG A 227 -2.58 12.20 15.49
C ARG A 227 -2.88 13.69 15.28
N ARG A 228 -3.13 14.08 14.02
CA ARG A 228 -3.46 15.47 13.68
C ARG A 228 -4.81 15.87 14.27
N LEU A 229 -5.82 15.01 14.13
CA LEU A 229 -7.16 15.26 14.64
C LEU A 229 -7.18 15.30 16.17
N THR A 230 -6.55 14.33 16.84
CA THR A 230 -6.44 14.32 18.32
C THR A 230 -5.78 15.58 18.86
N ARG A 231 -4.73 16.09 18.18
CA ARG A 231 -4.08 17.35 18.57
C ARG A 231 -5.03 18.52 18.44
N LYS A 232 -5.78 18.64 17.35
CA LYS A 232 -6.77 19.71 17.14
C LYS A 232 -7.90 19.64 18.17
N VAL A 233 -8.40 18.44 18.47
CA VAL A 233 -9.41 18.24 19.53
C VAL A 233 -8.89 18.72 20.88
N LYS A 234 -7.66 18.32 21.25
CA LYS A 234 -7.04 18.74 22.51
C LYS A 234 -6.70 20.24 22.57
N GLN A 235 -6.53 20.91 21.43
CA GLN A 235 -6.40 22.37 21.36
C GLN A 235 -7.72 23.07 21.61
N ALA A 236 -8.85 22.51 21.14
CA ALA A 236 -10.19 23.06 21.36
C ALA A 236 -10.68 22.77 22.78
N ASP A 237 -10.41 21.60 23.32
CA ASP A 237 -10.69 21.21 24.70
C ASP A 237 -9.55 20.32 25.25
N PRO A 238 -8.66 20.89 26.09
CA PRO A 238 -7.59 20.14 26.75
C PRO A 238 -8.08 19.00 27.64
N GLN A 239 -9.29 19.13 28.19
CA GLN A 239 -9.90 18.16 29.09
C GLN A 239 -10.72 17.08 28.35
N ALA A 240 -10.94 17.22 27.02
CA ALA A 240 -11.69 16.22 26.25
C ALA A 240 -11.04 14.83 26.41
N PHE A 241 -11.83 13.83 26.73
CA PHE A 241 -11.38 12.44 26.77
C PHE A 241 -11.46 11.87 25.35
N VAL A 242 -10.33 11.36 24.86
CA VAL A 242 -10.25 10.78 23.52
C VAL A 242 -9.85 9.32 23.64
N ASN A 243 -10.75 8.42 23.26
CA ASN A 243 -10.50 6.98 23.15
C ASN A 243 -10.45 6.59 21.68
N VAL A 244 -9.52 5.70 21.33
CA VAL A 244 -9.27 5.23 19.97
C VAL A 244 -9.35 3.70 19.94
N ILE A 245 -10.19 3.18 19.06
CA ILE A 245 -10.41 1.75 18.85
C ILE A 245 -10.14 1.38 17.41
#